data_25651e5f44199868449d6ff2c4e662ca
#
_entry.id   25651e5f44199868449d6ff2c4e662ca
#
_cell.length_a   1.000
_cell.length_b   1.000
_cell.length_c   1.000
_cell.angle_alpha   90.00
_cell.angle_beta   90.00
_cell.angle_gamma   90.00
#
_symmetry.space_group_name_H-M   'P 1'
#
loop_
_entity.id
_entity.type
_entity.pdbx_description
1 polymer ?
#
loop_
_entity_poly.entity_id
_entity_poly.type
_entity_poly.pdbx_seq_one_letter_code
_entity_poly.pdbx_strand_id
1 'polypeptide(L)'
;MLADAAGEGAQAVLCLGDLVGYGADPAACIDIVGARATALVSGNHEYGVAGLLDLTWFNPAARAAAWWTREHLAPDALAWLGARPLTATVEDATLVHASPHRPEEWDYLLSAEEGFAVFGDFATRLCFVGHS
;
A
#
# COMPACT_ATOMS: atom_id res chain seq x y z
N MET A 1 4.58 -10.94 -14.03
CA MET A 1 3.36 -10.74 -13.22
C MET A 1 2.36 -9.76 -13.87
N LEU A 2 2.59 -8.44 -14.00
CA LEU A 2 1.59 -7.53 -14.63
C LEU A 2 1.31 -7.87 -16.11
N ALA A 3 2.33 -8.29 -16.89
CA ALA A 3 2.15 -8.73 -18.26
C ALA A 3 1.33 -10.03 -18.34
N ASP A 4 1.53 -10.95 -17.42
CA ASP A 4 0.79 -12.20 -17.37
C ASP A 4 -0.68 -11.95 -17.00
N ALA A 5 -0.92 -11.09 -16.00
CA ALA A 5 -2.28 -10.68 -15.61
C ALA A 5 -3.03 -10.03 -16.82
N ALA A 6 -2.35 -9.17 -17.57
CA ALA A 6 -2.93 -8.57 -18.78
C ALA A 6 -3.19 -9.63 -19.86
N GLY A 7 -2.31 -10.63 -20.01
CA GLY A 7 -2.49 -11.77 -20.91
C GLY A 7 -3.69 -12.64 -20.55
N GLU A 8 -4.00 -12.75 -19.25
CA GLU A 8 -5.18 -13.47 -18.73
C GLU A 8 -6.46 -12.60 -18.71
N GLY A 9 -6.42 -11.40 -19.28
CA GLY A 9 -7.59 -10.55 -19.44
C GLY A 9 -7.91 -9.65 -18.24
N ALA A 10 -6.97 -9.43 -17.32
CA ALA A 10 -7.16 -8.47 -16.24
C ALA A 10 -7.38 -7.05 -16.81
N GLN A 11 -8.48 -6.41 -16.42
CA GLN A 11 -8.90 -5.10 -16.90
C GLN A 11 -8.48 -3.96 -15.99
N ALA A 12 -8.17 -4.26 -14.72
CA ALA A 12 -7.76 -3.28 -13.72
C ALA A 12 -6.63 -3.84 -12.85
N VAL A 13 -5.77 -2.95 -12.38
CA VAL A 13 -4.74 -3.22 -11.38
C VAL A 13 -5.04 -2.38 -10.16
N LEU A 14 -5.28 -3.03 -9.03
CA LEU A 14 -5.50 -2.38 -7.75
C LEU A 14 -4.25 -2.64 -6.88
N CYS A 15 -3.60 -1.58 -6.41
CA CYS A 15 -2.43 -1.69 -5.55
C CYS A 15 -2.80 -1.30 -4.12
N LEU A 16 -2.58 -2.22 -3.20
CA LEU A 16 -2.93 -2.05 -1.79
C LEU A 16 -1.77 -1.52 -0.94
N GLY A 17 -0.78 -0.87 -1.55
CA GLY A 17 0.37 -0.34 -0.83
C GLY A 17 1.55 -1.32 -0.77
N ASP A 18 2.54 -0.96 0.03
CA ASP A 18 3.81 -1.67 0.18
C ASP A 18 4.54 -1.88 -1.16
N LEU A 19 4.49 -0.83 -1.99
CA LEU A 19 5.13 -0.73 -3.28
C LEU A 19 6.65 -0.66 -3.15
N VAL A 20 7.13 -0.15 -2.02
CA VAL A 20 8.55 0.04 -1.70
C VAL A 20 8.92 -0.63 -0.37
N GLY A 21 10.21 -0.70 -0.07
CA GLY A 21 10.73 -1.21 1.20
C GLY A 21 11.04 -2.71 1.25
N TYR A 22 10.73 -3.46 0.19
CA TYR A 22 10.95 -4.91 0.13
C TYR A 22 11.93 -5.34 -0.97
N GLY A 23 12.05 -4.57 -2.04
CA GLY A 23 12.89 -4.91 -3.20
C GLY A 23 14.00 -3.92 -3.43
N ALA A 24 14.88 -4.23 -4.38
CA ALA A 24 16.08 -3.45 -4.70
C ALA A 24 15.83 -2.29 -5.69
N ASP A 25 14.67 -2.26 -6.35
CA ASP A 25 14.38 -1.32 -7.45
C ASP A 25 13.15 -0.46 -7.15
N PRO A 26 13.14 0.36 -6.07
CA PRO A 26 11.95 1.11 -5.65
C PRO A 26 11.47 2.11 -6.70
N ALA A 27 12.37 2.80 -7.38
CA ALA A 27 12.03 3.77 -8.44
C ALA A 27 11.30 3.09 -9.60
N ALA A 28 11.80 1.95 -10.06
CA ALA A 28 11.17 1.20 -11.15
C ALA A 28 9.79 0.65 -10.74
N CYS A 29 9.62 0.24 -9.47
CA CYS A 29 8.31 -0.17 -8.95
C CYS A 29 7.31 0.99 -8.94
N ILE A 30 7.73 2.18 -8.49
CA ILE A 30 6.92 3.39 -8.51
C ILE A 30 6.47 3.72 -9.93
N ASP A 31 7.40 3.74 -10.89
CA ASP A 31 7.11 4.07 -12.27
C ASP A 31 6.13 3.07 -12.91
N ILE A 32 6.39 1.77 -12.73
CA ILE A 32 5.57 0.71 -13.33
C ILE A 32 4.16 0.70 -12.73
N VAL A 33 4.05 0.76 -11.41
CA VAL A 33 2.74 0.70 -10.74
C VAL A 33 2.00 2.02 -10.90
N GLY A 34 2.68 3.15 -10.77
CA GLY A 34 2.09 4.48 -11.00
C GLY A 34 1.50 4.65 -12.40
N ALA A 35 2.12 4.03 -13.43
CA ALA A 35 1.63 4.06 -14.80
C ALA A 35 0.49 3.06 -15.08
N ARG A 36 0.31 2.02 -14.25
CA ARG A 36 -0.59 0.89 -14.54
C ARG A 36 -1.71 0.70 -13.54
N ALA A 37 -1.56 1.19 -12.33
CA ALA A 37 -2.60 1.03 -11.32
C ALA A 37 -3.83 1.87 -11.66
N THR A 38 -4.98 1.24 -11.66
CA THR A 38 -6.29 1.89 -11.73
C THR A 38 -6.58 2.64 -10.45
N ALA A 39 -6.16 2.05 -9.32
CA ALA A 39 -6.18 2.69 -8.00
C ALA A 39 -5.00 2.18 -7.16
N LEU A 40 -4.54 3.05 -6.28
CA LEU A 40 -3.39 2.81 -5.42
C LEU A 40 -3.64 3.46 -4.07
N VAL A 41 -3.48 2.70 -3.00
CA VAL A 41 -3.45 3.23 -1.62
C VAL A 41 -2.05 3.10 -1.05
N SER A 42 -1.75 3.90 -0.03
CA SER A 42 -0.47 3.86 0.67
C SER A 42 -0.43 2.74 1.70
N GLY A 43 0.71 2.08 1.82
CA GLY A 43 1.04 1.22 2.96
C GLY A 43 1.92 1.93 3.98
N ASN A 44 2.18 1.26 5.10
CA ASN A 44 3.05 1.79 6.14
C ASN A 44 4.50 1.99 5.63
N HIS A 45 4.96 1.19 4.68
CA HIS A 45 6.27 1.36 4.06
C HIS A 45 6.37 2.66 3.26
N GLU A 46 5.38 3.03 2.44
CA GLU A 46 5.34 4.33 1.76
C GLU A 46 5.39 5.48 2.77
N TYR A 47 4.56 5.42 3.83
CA TYR A 47 4.55 6.45 4.88
C TYR A 47 5.88 6.53 5.62
N GLY A 48 6.47 5.38 5.95
CA GLY A 48 7.79 5.31 6.55
C GLY A 48 8.86 5.94 5.65
N VAL A 49 8.91 5.56 4.38
CA VAL A 49 9.88 6.07 3.40
C VAL A 49 9.68 7.56 3.14
N ALA A 50 8.45 8.03 3.03
CA ALA A 50 8.13 9.46 2.85
C ALA A 50 8.36 10.31 4.11
N GLY A 51 8.62 9.72 5.27
CA GLY A 51 8.86 10.44 6.52
C GLY A 51 7.61 10.85 7.27
N LEU A 52 6.47 10.24 6.96
CA LEU A 52 5.18 10.48 7.58
C LEU A 52 4.89 9.52 8.76
N LEU A 53 5.66 8.43 8.87
CA LEU A 53 5.59 7.46 9.95
C LEU A 53 6.97 7.29 10.58
N ASP A 54 7.00 7.19 11.92
CA ASP A 54 8.24 6.95 12.65
C ASP A 54 8.74 5.52 12.40
N LEU A 55 9.92 5.40 11.82
CA LEU A 55 10.56 4.12 11.50
C LEU A 55 10.98 3.32 12.74
N THR A 56 10.89 3.87 13.95
CA THR A 56 11.14 3.12 15.19
C THR A 56 10.08 2.03 15.42
N TRP A 57 8.91 2.14 14.82
CA TRP A 57 7.84 1.13 14.85
C TRP A 57 8.16 -0.09 13.99
N PHE A 58 9.10 0.03 13.07
CA PHE A 58 9.49 -1.04 12.15
C PHE A 58 10.49 -1.99 12.83
N ASN A 59 10.41 -3.27 12.48
CA ASN A 59 11.48 -4.20 12.85
C ASN A 59 12.83 -3.74 12.24
N PRO A 60 13.97 -4.19 12.76
CA PRO A 60 15.28 -3.69 12.33
C PRO A 60 15.55 -3.83 10.82
N ALA A 61 15.09 -4.91 10.19
CA ALA A 61 15.29 -5.15 8.76
C ALA A 61 14.44 -4.21 7.91
N ALA A 62 13.14 -4.09 8.22
CA ALA A 62 12.23 -3.18 7.54
C ALA A 62 12.66 -1.72 7.69
N ARG A 63 13.12 -1.33 8.89
CA ARG A 63 13.65 0.01 9.15
C ARG A 63 14.88 0.31 8.29
N ALA A 64 15.83 -0.62 8.22
CA ALA A 64 17.03 -0.47 7.38
C ALA A 64 16.65 -0.35 5.90
N ALA A 65 15.72 -1.17 5.42
CA ALA A 65 15.21 -1.11 4.04
C ALA A 65 14.51 0.22 3.74
N ALA A 66 13.68 0.72 4.67
CA ALA A 66 13.00 2.02 4.50
C ALA A 66 14.00 3.19 4.46
N TRP A 67 15.04 3.20 5.31
CA TRP A 67 16.10 4.18 5.26
C TRP A 67 16.85 4.13 3.94
N TRP A 68 17.29 2.95 3.53
CA TRP A 68 17.95 2.76 2.26
C TRP A 68 17.09 3.25 1.08
N THR A 69 15.81 2.88 1.05
CA THR A 69 14.87 3.30 0.01
C THR A 69 14.75 4.83 -0.04
N ARG A 70 14.61 5.48 1.12
CA ARG A 70 14.53 6.95 1.21
C ARG A 70 15.77 7.63 0.64
N GLU A 71 16.96 7.09 0.91
CA GLU A 71 18.23 7.65 0.40
C GLU A 71 18.44 7.45 -1.11
N HIS A 72 17.74 6.47 -1.71
CA HIS A 72 17.89 6.11 -3.13
C HIS A 72 16.75 6.61 -4.02
N LEU A 73 15.73 7.23 -3.45
CA LEU A 73 14.64 7.84 -4.20
C LEU A 73 14.86 9.34 -4.38
N ALA A 74 14.47 9.85 -5.56
CA ALA A 74 14.42 11.28 -5.83
C ALA A 74 13.34 11.97 -4.95
N PRO A 75 13.50 13.27 -4.64
CA PRO A 75 12.54 14.00 -3.81
C PRO A 75 11.09 13.96 -4.34
N ASP A 76 10.92 14.02 -5.65
CA ASP A 76 9.59 13.95 -6.28
C ASP A 76 8.94 12.58 -6.10
N ALA A 77 9.73 11.49 -6.12
CA ALA A 77 9.22 10.14 -5.84
C ALA A 77 8.80 10.01 -4.37
N LEU A 78 9.56 10.57 -3.43
CA LEU A 78 9.20 10.63 -2.01
C LEU A 78 7.91 11.43 -1.79
N ALA A 79 7.79 12.60 -2.43
CA ALA A 79 6.59 13.41 -2.38
C ALA A 79 5.38 12.68 -3.00
N TRP A 80 5.61 11.97 -4.11
CA TRP A 80 4.57 11.16 -4.75
C TRP A 80 4.07 10.04 -3.83
N LEU A 81 4.96 9.30 -3.16
CA LEU A 81 4.61 8.27 -2.18
C LEU A 81 3.77 8.84 -1.04
N GLY A 82 4.24 9.94 -0.44
CA GLY A 82 3.55 10.59 0.69
C GLY A 82 2.20 11.20 0.35
N ALA A 83 1.92 11.44 -0.94
CA ALA A 83 0.63 11.95 -1.41
C ALA A 83 -0.41 10.85 -1.72
N ARG A 84 -0.07 9.57 -1.54
CA ARG A 84 -1.04 8.48 -1.79
C ARG A 84 -2.06 8.42 -0.67
N PRO A 85 -3.35 8.19 -0.99
CA PRO A 85 -4.39 8.08 0.02
C PRO A 85 -4.24 6.79 0.83
N LEU A 86 -4.75 6.78 2.06
CA LEU A 86 -4.86 5.59 2.91
C LEU A 86 -5.97 4.65 2.45
N THR A 87 -7.02 5.22 1.85
CA THR A 87 -8.17 4.46 1.34
C THR A 87 -8.57 4.96 -0.05
N ALA A 88 -9.12 4.09 -0.87
CA ALA A 88 -9.73 4.44 -2.14
C ALA A 88 -10.98 3.61 -2.38
N THR A 89 -11.89 4.12 -3.22
CA THR A 89 -13.07 3.38 -3.66
C THR A 89 -13.03 3.23 -5.18
N VAL A 90 -13.20 1.99 -5.65
CA VAL A 90 -13.29 1.67 -7.08
C VAL A 90 -14.56 0.84 -7.26
N GLU A 91 -15.51 1.36 -8.03
CA GLU A 91 -16.83 0.73 -8.18
C GLU A 91 -17.47 0.42 -6.82
N ASP A 92 -17.69 -0.85 -6.51
CA ASP A 92 -18.31 -1.33 -5.28
C ASP A 92 -17.27 -1.98 -4.34
N ALA A 93 -16.04 -1.49 -4.39
CA ALA A 93 -14.93 -1.99 -3.58
C ALA A 93 -14.18 -0.86 -2.88
N THR A 94 -13.95 -1.01 -1.58
CA THR A 94 -13.02 -0.21 -0.78
C THR A 94 -11.65 -0.87 -0.81
N LEU A 95 -10.62 -0.05 -1.01
CA LEU A 95 -9.21 -0.43 -0.95
C LEU A 95 -8.60 0.22 0.29
N VAL A 96 -7.89 -0.55 1.06
CA VAL A 96 -7.12 -0.08 2.21
C VAL A 96 -5.90 -0.99 2.38
N HIS A 97 -4.78 -0.45 2.88
CA HIS A 97 -3.59 -1.28 3.06
C HIS A 97 -3.75 -2.26 4.23
N ALA A 98 -4.15 -1.76 5.38
CA ALA A 98 -4.33 -2.54 6.62
C ALA A 98 -5.83 -2.66 6.96
N SER A 99 -6.22 -2.36 8.19
CA SER A 99 -7.61 -2.33 8.59
C SER A 99 -8.37 -1.13 8.01
N PRO A 100 -9.63 -1.28 7.55
CA PRO A 100 -10.48 -0.13 7.22
C PRO A 100 -10.89 0.68 8.47
N HIS A 101 -10.77 0.10 9.67
CA HIS A 101 -10.89 0.81 10.93
C HIS A 101 -9.59 1.54 11.24
N ARG A 102 -9.62 2.87 11.28
CA ARG A 102 -8.45 3.73 11.52
C ARG A 102 -7.24 3.32 10.65
N PRO A 103 -7.30 3.50 9.33
CA PRO A 103 -6.26 3.02 8.40
C PRO A 103 -4.84 3.52 8.70
N GLU A 104 -4.73 4.65 9.39
CA GLU A 104 -3.48 5.27 9.83
C GLU A 104 -2.77 4.55 10.99
N GLU A 105 -3.44 3.59 11.63
CA GLU A 105 -2.86 2.80 12.73
C GLU A 105 -2.19 1.51 12.26
N TRP A 106 -2.41 1.12 11.02
CA TRP A 106 -1.78 -0.04 10.37
C TRP A 106 -2.07 -1.36 11.08
N ASP A 107 -3.27 -1.52 11.67
CA ASP A 107 -3.66 -2.73 12.37
C ASP A 107 -3.80 -3.91 11.41
N TYR A 108 -3.21 -5.04 11.77
CA TYR A 108 -3.34 -6.29 11.04
C TYR A 108 -4.74 -6.89 11.19
N LEU A 109 -5.20 -7.59 10.16
CA LEU A 109 -6.38 -8.46 10.22
C LEU A 109 -5.93 -9.90 10.00
N LEU A 110 -5.67 -10.61 11.10
CA LEU A 110 -5.06 -11.96 11.09
C LEU A 110 -6.07 -13.09 11.29
N SER A 111 -7.33 -12.76 11.52
CA SER A 111 -8.40 -13.75 11.73
C SER A 111 -9.71 -13.32 11.06
N ALA A 112 -10.59 -14.29 10.84
CA ALA A 112 -11.94 -14.02 10.34
C ALA A 112 -12.74 -13.15 11.33
N GLU A 113 -12.52 -13.31 12.63
CA GLU A 113 -13.20 -12.54 13.68
C GLU A 113 -12.82 -11.06 13.61
N GLU A 114 -11.55 -10.76 13.46
CA GLU A 114 -11.06 -9.39 13.24
C GLU A 114 -11.60 -8.79 11.94
N GLY A 115 -11.65 -9.59 10.86
CA GLY A 115 -12.27 -9.19 9.61
C GLY A 115 -13.76 -8.85 9.79
N PHE A 116 -14.53 -9.67 10.53
CA PHE A 116 -15.93 -9.38 10.81
C PHE A 116 -16.13 -8.13 11.64
N ALA A 117 -15.24 -7.83 12.57
CA ALA A 117 -15.35 -6.67 13.45
C ALA A 117 -15.30 -5.34 12.68
N VAL A 118 -14.66 -5.30 11.52
CA VAL A 118 -14.47 -4.09 10.72
C VAL A 118 -15.45 -3.93 9.54
N PHE A 119 -16.45 -4.82 9.41
CA PHE A 119 -17.46 -4.71 8.34
C PHE A 119 -18.32 -3.45 8.42
N GLY A 120 -18.36 -2.78 9.56
CA GLY A 120 -19.06 -1.50 9.73
C GLY A 120 -18.25 -0.27 9.30
N ASP A 121 -16.97 -0.42 8.99
CA ASP A 121 -16.06 0.68 8.72
C ASP A 121 -15.92 1.03 7.23
N PHE A 122 -16.63 0.34 6.35
CA PHE A 122 -16.74 0.64 4.93
C PHE A 122 -18.16 0.43 4.42
N ALA A 123 -18.54 1.13 3.35
CA ALA A 123 -19.91 1.14 2.82
C ALA A 123 -20.09 0.33 1.53
N THR A 124 -19.00 -0.09 0.91
CA THR A 124 -19.00 -0.87 -0.34
C THR A 124 -19.26 -2.35 -0.06
N ARG A 125 -19.62 -3.10 -1.10
CA ARG A 125 -19.89 -4.53 -0.98
C ARG A 125 -18.64 -5.37 -0.74
N LEU A 126 -17.48 -4.86 -1.17
CA LEU A 126 -16.17 -5.51 -1.03
C LEU A 126 -15.21 -4.56 -0.32
N CYS A 127 -14.29 -5.15 0.45
CA CYS A 127 -13.14 -4.44 0.99
C CYS A 127 -11.89 -5.29 0.73
N PHE A 128 -10.90 -4.73 0.06
CA PHE A 128 -9.61 -5.37 -0.18
C PHE A 128 -8.58 -4.81 0.77
N VAL A 129 -7.91 -5.71 1.49
CA VAL A 129 -6.84 -5.40 2.45
C VAL A 129 -5.54 -6.08 2.05
N GLY A 130 -4.44 -5.48 2.39
CA GLY A 130 -3.08 -6.04 2.30
C GLY A 130 -2.50 -6.28 3.68
N HIS A 131 -1.25 -5.88 3.89
CA HIS A 131 -0.56 -5.87 5.20
C HIS A 131 -0.58 -7.23 5.91
N SER A 132 -0.34 -8.34 5.17
CA SER A 132 -0.43 -9.72 5.66
C SER A 132 0.91 -10.44 5.59
#